data_cc1d09c83613974f7c9f07b4cbe8a36e
#
_entry.id   cc1d09c83613974f7c9f07b4cbe8a36e
#
_cell.length_a   1.000
_cell.length_b   1.000
_cell.length_c   1.000
_cell.angle_alpha   90.00
_cell.angle_beta   90.00
_cell.angle_gamma   90.00
#
_symmetry.space_group_name_H-M   'P 1'
#
loop_
_entity.id
_entity.type
_entity.pdbx_description
1 polymer ?
#
loop_
_entity_poly.entity_id
_entity_poly.type
_entity_poly.pdbx_seq_one_letter_code
_entity_poly.pdbx_strand_id
1 'polypeptide(L)'
;MVQDSARATGDGQQSQGNKVKPTAGEVFPDGSMLELVRDSTDPRRPALLRFHRKQAIIAREIEHEKSRYVPLDIESTLFRQLHLPAKSLPYGSTPELFDQIYSLITRHSELSHDAASLITYFVFATFFCDCLQMTPCLLLQGEGSEAAALLQILSWVCRHPSLLVNPRLGSEPEHLTCLIYLSEPEAKIEKLLAASHLSKFGVFRNGTLHEMCGAKAFYVRSPNLRSPLADHCLRISLAPARELLKSVDEMQEGPIREELQAKMLKYRLMNYGKVKSSDFDVLKFTGPTRALARSLGACIVDASDLQARVAALLQNNDEAVRAERAAEIESVLLEALLVLCHERRTSVHVGEVAEIANGILSRRGEGVVLSPRETGSKLKVLGFRTTRLDSGGRGLYLLGEIRKHVHKLARLYTVPSLQSGLPGCPDCKETSG
;
A
#
# COMPACT_ATOMS: atom_id res chain seq x y z
N MET A 1 42.07 54.69 39.47
CA MET A 1 42.02 55.04 38.02
C MET A 1 41.63 53.83 37.28
N VAL A 2 40.34 53.75 36.96
CA VAL A 2 39.74 52.65 36.17
C VAL A 2 39.34 53.27 34.84
N GLN A 3 39.91 52.78 33.75
CA GLN A 3 39.48 53.15 32.42
C GLN A 3 38.41 52.25 31.89
N ASP A 4 37.23 52.82 31.60
CA ASP A 4 36.15 52.24 30.88
C ASP A 4 36.55 52.07 29.41
N SER A 5 36.40 50.81 28.92
CA SER A 5 36.48 50.47 27.49
C SER A 5 35.09 50.17 26.98
N ALA A 6 34.49 51.09 26.26
CA ALA A 6 33.24 50.93 25.55
C ALA A 6 33.39 49.82 24.48
N ARG A 7 32.59 48.75 24.60
CA ARG A 7 32.39 47.75 23.54
C ARG A 7 31.29 48.24 22.61
N ALA A 8 31.66 48.49 21.38
CA ALA A 8 30.73 48.68 20.27
C ALA A 8 29.99 47.37 19.98
N THR A 9 28.69 47.39 20.14
CA THR A 9 27.79 46.34 19.67
C THR A 9 27.64 46.47 18.16
N GLY A 10 28.36 45.63 17.43
CA GLY A 10 28.15 45.46 16.00
C GLY A 10 26.88 44.62 15.79
N ASP A 11 25.83 45.27 15.30
CA ASP A 11 24.66 44.61 14.75
C ASP A 11 25.08 43.77 13.53
N GLY A 12 25.33 42.49 13.76
CA GLY A 12 25.47 41.50 12.73
C GLY A 12 24.08 41.15 12.17
N GLN A 13 23.64 41.87 11.16
CA GLN A 13 22.56 41.38 10.29
C GLN A 13 23.02 40.04 9.70
N GLN A 14 22.59 38.92 10.34
CA GLN A 14 22.62 37.62 9.71
C GLN A 14 21.68 37.67 8.50
N SER A 15 22.25 37.72 7.31
CA SER A 15 21.54 37.49 6.06
C SER A 15 20.89 36.13 6.19
N GLN A 16 19.56 36.09 6.32
CA GLN A 16 18.77 34.87 6.22
C GLN A 16 18.94 34.34 4.79
N GLY A 17 20.00 33.57 4.56
CA GLY A 17 20.22 32.86 3.31
C GLY A 17 19.02 31.95 3.05
N ASN A 18 18.44 32.03 1.86
CA ASN A 18 17.35 31.15 1.44
C ASN A 18 17.75 29.71 1.70
N LYS A 19 16.92 28.97 2.51
CA LYS A 19 17.19 27.60 2.83
C LYS A 19 17.08 26.73 1.56
N VAL A 20 18.14 26.05 1.19
CA VAL A 20 18.14 25.10 0.07
C VAL A 20 17.47 23.82 0.51
N LYS A 21 16.49 23.36 -0.27
CA LYS A 21 15.71 22.13 -0.02
C LYS A 21 15.80 21.20 -1.23
N PRO A 22 16.49 20.06 -1.14
CA PRO A 22 16.41 19.02 -2.16
C PRO A 22 15.01 18.36 -2.12
N THR A 23 14.43 18.10 -3.32
CA THR A 23 13.11 17.46 -3.43
C THR A 23 12.96 16.63 -4.69
N ALA A 24 12.18 15.54 -4.62
CA ALA A 24 11.66 14.79 -5.76
C ALA A 24 10.27 15.28 -6.20
N GLY A 25 9.58 16.06 -5.35
CA GLY A 25 8.29 16.66 -5.61
C GLY A 25 7.76 17.32 -4.37
N GLU A 26 6.99 18.39 -4.54
CA GLU A 26 6.37 19.14 -3.46
C GLU A 26 5.03 19.71 -3.91
N VAL A 27 4.09 19.84 -3.01
CA VAL A 27 2.80 20.47 -3.27
C VAL A 27 2.58 21.56 -2.25
N PHE A 28 2.34 22.77 -2.73
CA PHE A 28 2.22 23.96 -1.90
C PHE A 28 0.77 24.34 -1.63
N PRO A 29 0.50 25.05 -0.53
CA PRO A 29 -0.86 25.50 -0.18
C PRO A 29 -1.52 26.40 -1.24
N ASP A 30 -0.73 27.10 -2.06
CA ASP A 30 -1.21 27.92 -3.18
C ASP A 30 -1.63 27.10 -4.42
N GLY A 31 -1.55 25.77 -4.33
CA GLY A 31 -1.84 24.83 -5.40
C GLY A 31 -0.72 24.67 -6.43
N SER A 32 0.44 25.33 -6.22
CA SER A 32 1.60 25.06 -7.06
C SER A 32 2.25 23.72 -6.69
N MET A 33 2.90 23.10 -7.68
CA MET A 33 3.52 21.79 -7.53
C MET A 33 4.93 21.81 -8.11
N LEU A 34 5.83 21.07 -7.48
CA LEU A 34 7.13 20.72 -8.03
C LEU A 34 7.16 19.23 -8.31
N GLU A 35 7.75 18.84 -9.43
CA GLU A 35 7.96 17.43 -9.82
C GLU A 35 9.36 17.24 -10.38
N LEU A 36 10.00 16.15 -9.95
CA LEU A 36 11.29 15.75 -10.49
C LEU A 36 11.13 15.30 -11.96
N VAL A 37 11.90 15.90 -12.84
CA VAL A 37 11.90 15.62 -14.28
C VAL A 37 13.33 15.51 -14.79
N ARG A 38 13.49 15.06 -16.02
CA ARG A 38 14.77 15.13 -16.71
C ARG A 38 14.97 16.51 -17.31
N ASP A 39 16.17 17.06 -17.22
CA ASP A 39 16.51 18.32 -17.86
C ASP A 39 16.42 18.17 -19.39
N SER A 40 15.66 19.03 -20.04
CA SER A 40 15.45 18.97 -21.49
C SER A 40 16.70 19.33 -22.29
N THR A 41 17.65 20.06 -21.70
CA THR A 41 18.91 20.48 -22.32
C THR A 41 20.07 19.52 -22.05
N ASP A 42 20.03 18.81 -20.93
CA ASP A 42 21.00 17.80 -20.53
C ASP A 42 20.28 16.60 -19.89
N PRO A 43 19.89 15.59 -20.70
CA PRO A 43 19.12 14.43 -20.22
C PRO A 43 19.83 13.61 -19.13
N ARG A 44 21.09 13.87 -18.84
CA ARG A 44 21.86 13.20 -17.79
C ARG A 44 21.71 13.87 -16.42
N ARG A 45 20.97 14.96 -16.36
CA ARG A 45 20.77 15.75 -15.14
C ARG A 45 19.29 15.81 -14.73
N PRO A 46 19.01 15.80 -13.44
CA PRO A 46 17.68 16.08 -12.94
C PRO A 46 17.37 17.59 -13.02
N ALA A 47 16.09 17.89 -13.15
CA ALA A 47 15.52 19.22 -13.05
C ALA A 47 14.20 19.16 -12.29
N LEU A 48 13.62 20.28 -11.95
CA LEU A 48 12.31 20.43 -11.36
C LEU A 48 11.35 21.07 -12.37
N LEU A 49 10.17 20.47 -12.53
CA LEU A 49 9.05 21.09 -13.20
C LEU A 49 8.19 21.78 -12.15
N ARG A 50 8.03 23.11 -12.26
CA ARG A 50 7.03 23.87 -11.49
C ARG A 50 5.74 23.96 -12.29
N PHE A 51 4.65 23.56 -11.69
CA PHE A 51 3.30 23.72 -12.24
C PHE A 51 2.49 24.69 -11.39
N HIS A 52 2.02 25.77 -11.99
CA HIS A 52 1.16 26.74 -11.33
C HIS A 52 0.21 27.36 -12.34
N ARG A 53 -1.09 27.48 -12.02
CA ARG A 53 -2.13 28.07 -12.88
C ARG A 53 -2.13 27.52 -14.32
N LYS A 54 -1.98 26.18 -14.44
CA LYS A 54 -1.91 25.43 -15.71
C LYS A 54 -0.64 25.66 -16.54
N GLN A 55 0.30 26.46 -16.08
CA GLN A 55 1.60 26.67 -16.71
C GLN A 55 2.66 25.77 -16.09
N ALA A 56 3.58 25.28 -16.93
CA ALA A 56 4.70 24.45 -16.50
C ALA A 56 6.01 25.10 -16.91
N ILE A 57 6.94 25.23 -15.96
CA ILE A 57 8.29 25.75 -16.17
C ILE A 57 9.29 24.71 -15.63
N ILE A 58 10.33 24.41 -16.41
CA ILE A 58 11.39 23.48 -15.98
C ILE A 58 12.64 24.29 -15.69
N ALA A 59 13.24 24.06 -14.52
CA ALA A 59 14.48 24.69 -14.10
C ALA A 59 15.26 23.78 -13.13
N ARG A 60 16.56 24.00 -13.01
CA ARG A 60 17.40 23.27 -12.05
C ARG A 60 17.24 23.78 -10.61
N GLU A 61 16.76 24.98 -10.46
CA GLU A 61 16.48 25.62 -9.19
C GLU A 61 15.16 26.39 -9.30
N ILE A 62 14.33 26.29 -8.29
CA ILE A 62 13.05 27.00 -8.23
C ILE A 62 12.92 27.66 -6.87
N GLU A 63 12.69 28.95 -6.89
CA GLU A 63 12.36 29.70 -5.69
C GLU A 63 10.86 29.66 -5.42
N HIS A 64 10.50 29.34 -4.19
CA HIS A 64 9.15 29.45 -3.70
C HIS A 64 9.17 29.96 -2.26
N GLU A 65 8.50 31.11 -2.03
CA GLU A 65 8.56 31.86 -0.78
C GLU A 65 10.01 32.17 -0.35
N LYS A 66 10.42 31.68 0.84
CA LYS A 66 11.76 31.91 1.41
C LYS A 66 12.70 30.70 1.25
N SER A 67 12.36 29.78 0.37
CA SER A 67 13.13 28.55 0.14
C SER A 67 13.52 28.42 -1.33
N ARG A 68 14.72 27.88 -1.56
CA ARG A 68 15.23 27.49 -2.87
C ARG A 68 15.17 25.98 -2.98
N TYR A 69 14.39 25.48 -3.91
CA TYR A 69 14.23 24.05 -4.17
C TYR A 69 15.16 23.62 -5.29
N VAL A 70 15.84 22.50 -5.06
CA VAL A 70 16.74 21.86 -6.03
C VAL A 70 16.29 20.40 -6.21
N PRO A 71 16.58 19.76 -7.36
CA PRO A 71 16.34 18.33 -7.53
C PRO A 71 16.97 17.53 -6.40
N LEU A 72 16.29 16.44 -6.00
CA LEU A 72 16.87 15.47 -5.06
C LEU A 72 18.23 15.01 -5.60
N ASP A 73 19.23 14.96 -4.72
CA ASP A 73 20.54 14.41 -5.06
C ASP A 73 20.44 12.89 -5.16
N ILE A 74 20.36 12.42 -6.40
CA ILE A 74 20.22 11.00 -6.73
C ILE A 74 21.55 10.52 -7.29
N GLU A 75 22.09 9.45 -6.74
CA GLU A 75 23.28 8.81 -7.26
C GLU A 75 23.16 8.59 -8.79
N SER A 76 24.23 8.91 -9.51
CA SER A 76 24.23 8.93 -10.98
C SER A 76 23.84 7.59 -11.63
N THR A 77 24.13 6.47 -10.95
CA THR A 77 23.76 5.13 -11.41
C THR A 77 22.25 4.91 -11.29
N LEU A 78 21.68 5.27 -10.14
CA LEU A 78 20.24 5.21 -9.90
C LEU A 78 19.49 6.18 -10.83
N PHE A 79 20.00 7.42 -10.99
CA PHE A 79 19.37 8.40 -11.87
C PHE A 79 19.24 7.91 -13.33
N ARG A 80 20.25 7.19 -13.83
CA ARG A 80 20.18 6.59 -15.19
C ARG A 80 19.10 5.52 -15.32
N GLN A 81 18.75 4.84 -14.23
CA GLN A 81 17.66 3.85 -14.21
C GLN A 81 16.28 4.49 -14.09
N LEU A 82 16.20 5.74 -13.60
CA LEU A 82 14.93 6.44 -13.48
C LEU A 82 14.44 6.89 -14.86
N HIS A 83 13.27 6.40 -15.23
CA HIS A 83 12.59 6.82 -16.45
C HIS A 83 11.77 8.08 -16.17
N LEU A 84 12.43 9.24 -16.09
CA LEU A 84 11.78 10.51 -15.82
C LEU A 84 11.33 11.19 -17.12
N PRO A 85 10.14 11.82 -17.14
CA PRO A 85 9.72 12.62 -18.28
C PRO A 85 10.56 13.90 -18.41
N ALA A 86 10.85 14.33 -19.63
CA ALA A 86 11.52 15.61 -19.88
C ALA A 86 10.53 16.78 -20.08
N LYS A 87 9.23 16.50 -20.14
CA LYS A 87 8.13 17.46 -20.34
C LYS A 87 6.82 16.88 -19.89
N SER A 88 5.77 17.68 -19.78
CA SER A 88 4.40 17.19 -19.63
C SER A 88 3.64 17.28 -20.96
N LEU A 89 2.90 16.25 -21.34
CA LEU A 89 2.10 16.20 -22.57
C LEU A 89 0.60 16.05 -22.27
N PRO A 90 -0.28 16.59 -23.09
CA PRO A 90 -1.71 16.34 -23.00
C PRO A 90 -1.99 14.82 -23.00
N TYR A 91 -2.82 14.35 -22.07
CA TYR A 91 -3.10 12.92 -21.93
C TYR A 91 -4.40 12.47 -22.62
N GLY A 92 -5.13 13.40 -23.24
CA GLY A 92 -6.46 13.12 -23.77
C GLY A 92 -7.51 12.99 -22.66
N SER A 93 -8.17 11.87 -22.60
CA SER A 93 -9.11 11.51 -21.54
C SER A 93 -8.52 10.45 -20.60
N THR A 94 -9.10 10.30 -19.41
CA THR A 94 -8.71 9.26 -18.45
C THR A 94 -8.85 7.84 -19.03
N PRO A 95 -9.97 7.48 -19.72
CA PRO A 95 -10.08 6.19 -20.38
C PRO A 95 -9.00 5.93 -21.45
N GLU A 96 -8.73 6.91 -22.32
CA GLU A 96 -7.68 6.75 -23.33
C GLU A 96 -6.29 6.51 -22.72
N LEU A 97 -5.95 7.24 -21.67
CA LEU A 97 -4.68 7.06 -20.98
C LEU A 97 -4.63 5.69 -20.27
N PHE A 98 -5.75 5.26 -19.68
CA PHE A 98 -5.87 3.94 -19.08
C PHE A 98 -5.64 2.84 -20.10
N ASP A 99 -6.30 2.91 -21.26
CA ASP A 99 -6.18 1.93 -22.35
C ASP A 99 -4.77 1.88 -22.94
N GLN A 100 -4.06 3.01 -23.03
CA GLN A 100 -2.67 3.04 -23.48
C GLN A 100 -1.74 2.30 -22.55
N ILE A 101 -1.87 2.51 -21.23
CA ILE A 101 -1.06 1.82 -20.21
C ILE A 101 -1.44 0.34 -20.15
N TYR A 102 -2.72 0.01 -20.17
CA TYR A 102 -3.22 -1.35 -20.23
C TYR A 102 -2.67 -2.10 -21.44
N SER A 103 -2.71 -1.49 -22.62
CA SER A 103 -2.20 -2.06 -23.87
C SER A 103 -0.68 -2.31 -23.83
N LEU A 104 0.08 -1.42 -23.18
CA LEU A 104 1.52 -1.63 -22.97
C LEU A 104 1.75 -2.86 -22.08
N ILE A 105 1.05 -2.97 -20.96
CA ILE A 105 1.17 -4.10 -20.03
C ILE A 105 0.82 -5.42 -20.73
N THR A 106 -0.30 -5.49 -21.42
CA THR A 106 -0.77 -6.72 -22.08
C THR A 106 0.06 -7.11 -23.31
N ARG A 107 0.74 -6.18 -23.95
CA ARG A 107 1.65 -6.46 -25.06
C ARG A 107 2.88 -7.25 -24.60
N HIS A 108 3.32 -7.02 -23.37
CA HIS A 108 4.56 -7.58 -22.83
C HIS A 108 4.34 -8.56 -21.67
N SER A 109 3.10 -8.98 -21.40
CA SER A 109 2.79 -9.95 -20.36
C SER A 109 1.58 -10.81 -20.74
N GLU A 110 1.57 -12.08 -20.33
CA GLU A 110 0.43 -12.99 -20.48
C GLU A 110 -0.54 -12.92 -19.29
N LEU A 111 -0.78 -11.73 -18.77
CA LEU A 111 -1.70 -11.53 -17.65
C LEU A 111 -3.16 -11.67 -18.08
N SER A 112 -4.02 -12.12 -17.16
CA SER A 112 -5.45 -12.04 -17.36
C SER A 112 -5.89 -10.58 -17.51
N HIS A 113 -7.03 -10.35 -18.18
CA HIS A 113 -7.60 -9.01 -18.35
C HIS A 113 -7.78 -8.27 -17.02
N ASP A 114 -8.23 -8.98 -15.96
CA ASP A 114 -8.44 -8.41 -14.64
C ASP A 114 -7.12 -8.05 -13.95
N ALA A 115 -6.12 -8.93 -14.03
CA ALA A 115 -4.80 -8.66 -13.48
C ALA A 115 -4.11 -7.45 -14.15
N ALA A 116 -4.13 -7.40 -15.48
CA ALA A 116 -3.58 -6.27 -16.23
C ALA A 116 -4.32 -4.95 -15.92
N SER A 117 -5.65 -5.00 -15.78
CA SER A 117 -6.44 -3.85 -15.36
C SER A 117 -6.07 -3.37 -13.95
N LEU A 118 -5.97 -4.28 -12.98
CA LEU A 118 -5.58 -3.95 -11.61
C LEU A 118 -4.18 -3.33 -11.53
N ILE A 119 -3.23 -3.84 -12.33
CA ILE A 119 -1.88 -3.26 -12.43
C ILE A 119 -1.95 -1.85 -13.05
N THR A 120 -2.82 -1.63 -14.03
CA THR A 120 -3.03 -0.29 -14.59
C THR A 120 -3.54 0.69 -13.54
N TYR A 121 -4.50 0.30 -12.70
CA TYR A 121 -4.92 1.14 -11.55
C TYR A 121 -3.78 1.40 -10.56
N PHE A 122 -2.95 0.39 -10.29
CA PHE A 122 -1.76 0.58 -9.47
C PHE A 122 -0.83 1.64 -10.06
N VAL A 123 -0.57 1.62 -11.38
CA VAL A 123 0.25 2.64 -12.06
C VAL A 123 -0.33 4.03 -11.83
N PHE A 124 -1.63 4.24 -12.04
CA PHE A 124 -2.28 5.53 -11.74
C PHE A 124 -2.05 5.96 -10.30
N ALA A 125 -2.24 5.04 -9.34
CA ALA A 125 -2.09 5.34 -7.92
C ALA A 125 -0.65 5.70 -7.52
N THR A 126 0.39 5.22 -8.25
CA THR A 126 1.78 5.61 -7.98
C THR A 126 2.02 7.12 -8.14
N PHE A 127 1.23 7.79 -8.96
CA PHE A 127 1.33 9.24 -9.18
C PHE A 127 0.69 10.07 -8.07
N PHE A 128 -0.01 9.45 -7.12
CA PHE A 128 -0.76 10.16 -6.07
C PHE A 128 -0.42 9.68 -4.65
N CYS A 129 0.68 8.94 -4.47
CA CYS A 129 1.07 8.36 -3.18
C CYS A 129 1.16 9.39 -2.05
N ASP A 130 1.55 10.61 -2.38
CA ASP A 130 1.73 11.73 -1.44
C ASP A 130 0.42 12.35 -0.94
N CYS A 131 -0.72 12.08 -1.59
CA CYS A 131 -2.04 12.52 -1.13
C CYS A 131 -2.97 11.37 -0.68
N LEU A 132 -2.57 10.12 -0.87
CA LEU A 132 -3.32 8.96 -0.43
C LEU A 132 -3.10 8.68 1.06
N GLN A 133 -4.14 8.19 1.75
CA GLN A 133 -4.04 7.76 3.15
C GLN A 133 -3.22 6.46 3.30
N MET A 134 -3.31 5.60 2.29
CA MET A 134 -2.55 4.36 2.21
C MET A 134 -1.85 4.29 0.85
N THR A 135 -0.56 4.05 0.88
CA THR A 135 0.23 3.88 -0.33
C THR A 135 -0.09 2.52 -0.97
N PRO A 136 -0.36 2.44 -2.28
CA PRO A 136 -0.65 1.18 -2.94
C PRO A 136 0.58 0.25 -2.90
N CYS A 137 0.33 -1.02 -2.65
CA CYS A 137 1.34 -2.07 -2.66
C CYS A 137 0.89 -3.20 -3.59
N LEU A 138 1.78 -3.64 -4.48
CA LEU A 138 1.57 -4.73 -5.42
C LEU A 138 2.45 -5.92 -5.02
N LEU A 139 1.84 -7.10 -4.86
CA LEU A 139 2.52 -8.35 -4.55
C LEU A 139 2.41 -9.31 -5.74
N LEU A 140 3.54 -9.58 -6.38
CA LEU A 140 3.67 -10.51 -7.49
C LEU A 140 4.13 -11.87 -6.96
N GLN A 141 3.43 -12.94 -7.30
CA GLN A 141 3.70 -14.29 -6.82
C GLN A 141 3.72 -15.27 -7.99
N GLY A 142 4.61 -16.25 -7.99
CA GLY A 142 4.69 -17.30 -9.01
C GLY A 142 5.98 -17.26 -9.82
N GLU A 143 5.89 -17.21 -11.14
CA GLU A 143 7.06 -17.35 -12.02
C GLU A 143 7.96 -16.12 -12.00
N GLY A 144 9.25 -16.32 -11.73
CA GLY A 144 10.20 -15.23 -11.50
C GLY A 144 10.61 -14.48 -12.76
N SER A 145 10.67 -15.14 -13.91
CA SER A 145 10.96 -14.50 -15.21
C SER A 145 9.86 -13.50 -15.58
N GLU A 146 8.59 -13.91 -15.39
CA GLU A 146 7.43 -13.06 -15.63
C GLU A 146 7.40 -11.87 -14.69
N ALA A 147 7.75 -12.08 -13.41
CA ALA A 147 7.85 -11.01 -12.44
C ALA A 147 8.93 -9.99 -12.81
N ALA A 148 10.10 -10.44 -13.23
CA ALA A 148 11.19 -9.57 -13.65
C ALA A 148 10.79 -8.71 -14.87
N ALA A 149 10.17 -9.33 -15.88
CA ALA A 149 9.68 -8.63 -17.07
C ALA A 149 8.60 -7.60 -16.69
N LEU A 150 7.65 -7.97 -15.84
CA LEU A 150 6.59 -7.07 -15.39
C LEU A 150 7.15 -5.89 -14.56
N LEU A 151 8.09 -6.13 -13.65
CA LEU A 151 8.75 -5.06 -12.91
C LEU A 151 9.51 -4.10 -13.84
N GLN A 152 10.11 -4.61 -14.92
CA GLN A 152 10.73 -3.78 -15.94
C GLN A 152 9.70 -2.91 -16.67
N ILE A 153 8.55 -3.46 -17.06
CA ILE A 153 7.46 -2.69 -17.69
C ILE A 153 6.95 -1.61 -16.74
N LEU A 154 6.75 -1.97 -15.46
CA LEU A 154 6.33 -1.01 -14.43
C LEU A 154 7.34 0.14 -14.26
N SER A 155 8.64 -0.14 -14.44
CA SER A 155 9.66 0.92 -14.41
C SER A 155 9.50 1.96 -15.51
N TRP A 156 8.74 1.68 -16.56
CA TRP A 156 8.50 2.62 -17.64
C TRP A 156 7.32 3.55 -17.39
N VAL A 157 6.35 3.12 -16.56
CA VAL A 157 5.07 3.83 -16.44
C VAL A 157 4.76 4.31 -15.01
N CYS A 158 5.42 3.78 -13.97
CA CYS A 158 5.25 4.26 -12.61
C CYS A 158 5.94 5.60 -12.36
N ARG A 159 5.49 6.34 -11.35
CA ARG A 159 6.11 7.61 -10.95
C ARG A 159 7.45 7.34 -10.28
N HIS A 160 8.51 7.97 -10.76
CA HIS A 160 9.87 7.89 -10.20
C HIS A 160 10.29 6.44 -9.86
N PRO A 161 10.28 5.51 -10.81
CA PRO A 161 10.49 4.10 -10.54
C PRO A 161 11.95 3.78 -10.22
N SER A 162 12.20 2.88 -9.26
CA SER A 162 13.51 2.35 -8.92
C SER A 162 13.44 0.82 -8.89
N LEU A 163 14.22 0.15 -9.75
CA LEU A 163 14.34 -1.30 -9.80
C LEU A 163 15.41 -1.77 -8.81
N LEU A 164 15.03 -2.64 -7.88
CA LEU A 164 15.89 -3.10 -6.80
C LEU A 164 15.86 -4.64 -6.72
N VAL A 165 17.03 -5.25 -6.50
CA VAL A 165 17.14 -6.68 -6.23
C VAL A 165 17.65 -6.86 -4.81
N ASN A 166 16.87 -7.58 -3.98
CA ASN A 166 17.19 -7.87 -2.58
C ASN A 166 17.72 -6.64 -1.79
N PRO A 167 17.04 -5.49 -1.80
CA PRO A 167 17.55 -4.30 -1.12
C PRO A 167 17.69 -4.57 0.39
N ARG A 168 18.64 -3.90 1.01
CA ARG A 168 18.71 -3.87 2.48
C ARG A 168 17.57 -3.02 3.01
N LEU A 169 16.91 -3.49 4.07
CA LEU A 169 15.83 -2.73 4.69
C LEU A 169 16.32 -1.32 5.03
N GLY A 170 15.55 -0.36 4.55
CA GLY A 170 15.84 1.04 4.76
C GLY A 170 16.95 1.60 3.85
N SER A 171 17.40 0.91 2.79
CA SER A 171 18.23 1.46 1.71
C SER A 171 17.40 1.97 0.54
N GLU A 172 16.06 1.83 0.63
CA GLU A 172 15.15 2.30 -0.42
C GLU A 172 15.23 3.82 -0.51
N PRO A 173 15.31 4.35 -1.74
CA PRO A 173 15.27 5.78 -1.96
C PRO A 173 13.93 6.37 -1.51
N GLU A 174 13.98 7.51 -0.84
CA GLU A 174 12.79 8.25 -0.42
C GLU A 174 12.01 8.79 -1.63
N HIS A 175 10.67 8.83 -1.51
CA HIS A 175 9.77 9.39 -2.53
C HIS A 175 9.80 8.72 -3.91
N LEU A 176 10.42 7.54 -4.04
CA LEU A 176 10.44 6.78 -5.28
C LEU A 176 9.46 5.60 -5.24
N THR A 177 8.99 5.17 -6.40
CA THR A 177 8.27 3.91 -6.55
C THR A 177 9.28 2.76 -6.56
N CYS A 178 9.29 1.93 -5.51
CA CYS A 178 10.23 0.83 -5.39
C CYS A 178 9.68 -0.43 -6.04
N LEU A 179 10.33 -0.91 -7.09
CA LEU A 179 10.05 -2.15 -7.81
C LEU A 179 11.08 -3.18 -7.38
N ILE A 180 10.69 -4.16 -6.55
CA ILE A 180 11.60 -4.98 -5.78
C ILE A 180 11.47 -6.44 -6.18
N TYR A 181 12.58 -7.03 -6.64
CA TYR A 181 12.71 -8.46 -6.87
C TYR A 181 13.37 -9.12 -5.66
N LEU A 182 12.65 -10.00 -4.96
CA LEU A 182 13.14 -10.72 -3.79
C LEU A 182 13.36 -12.18 -4.15
N SER A 183 14.62 -12.61 -4.14
CA SER A 183 14.99 -14.02 -4.35
C SER A 183 15.18 -14.79 -3.03
N GLU A 184 15.23 -14.09 -1.90
CA GLU A 184 15.42 -14.66 -0.55
C GLU A 184 14.12 -14.65 0.30
N PRO A 185 14.05 -15.49 1.38
CA PRO A 185 12.81 -15.72 2.09
C PRO A 185 12.36 -14.60 3.04
N GLU A 186 11.14 -14.61 3.23
CA GLU A 186 10.02 -14.02 4.00
C GLU A 186 10.29 -13.03 5.14
N ALA A 187 11.29 -13.21 6.02
CA ALA A 187 11.43 -12.36 7.22
C ALA A 187 11.74 -10.89 6.91
N LYS A 188 12.30 -10.59 5.73
CA LYS A 188 12.54 -9.21 5.27
C LYS A 188 11.28 -8.56 4.71
N ILE A 189 10.35 -9.37 4.18
CA ILE A 189 9.14 -8.89 3.50
C ILE A 189 8.19 -8.21 4.48
N GLU A 190 7.96 -8.79 5.65
CA GLU A 190 7.07 -8.21 6.65
C GLU A 190 7.51 -6.81 7.06
N LYS A 191 8.82 -6.60 7.22
CA LYS A 191 9.37 -5.29 7.57
C LYS A 191 9.21 -4.28 6.43
N LEU A 192 9.40 -4.73 5.17
CA LEU A 192 9.21 -3.89 3.99
C LEU A 192 7.73 -3.56 3.79
N LEU A 193 6.82 -4.51 4.02
CA LEU A 193 5.38 -4.30 3.97
C LEU A 193 4.92 -3.33 5.07
N ALA A 194 5.40 -3.50 6.30
CA ALA A 194 5.08 -2.60 7.40
C ALA A 194 5.48 -1.15 7.09
N ALA A 195 6.67 -0.94 6.54
CA ALA A 195 7.14 0.38 6.12
C ALA A 195 6.37 0.96 4.93
N SER A 196 5.68 0.10 4.15
CA SER A 196 4.99 0.50 2.91
C SER A 196 3.58 1.01 3.14
N HIS A 197 2.85 0.44 4.11
CA HIS A 197 1.42 0.73 4.30
C HIS A 197 1.14 2.08 4.93
N LEU A 198 2.11 2.67 5.59
CA LEU A 198 1.90 3.84 6.42
C LEU A 198 2.64 5.02 5.79
N SER A 199 1.96 5.75 4.91
CA SER A 199 2.51 6.86 4.13
C SER A 199 3.18 7.99 4.95
N LYS A 200 2.95 8.01 6.27
CA LYS A 200 3.51 9.00 7.20
C LYS A 200 4.51 8.42 8.21
N PHE A 201 4.84 7.14 8.06
CA PHE A 201 5.80 6.49 8.95
C PHE A 201 7.19 6.57 8.33
N GLY A 202 8.16 6.97 9.12
CA GLY A 202 9.56 7.00 8.73
C GLY A 202 10.36 5.89 9.40
N VAL A 203 11.48 5.56 8.79
CA VAL A 203 12.51 4.69 9.37
C VAL A 203 13.62 5.55 9.96
N PHE A 204 13.95 5.30 11.22
CA PHE A 204 15.04 6.02 11.88
C PHE A 204 16.40 5.42 11.45
N ARG A 205 17.27 6.25 10.83
CA ARG A 205 18.62 5.85 10.42
C ARG A 205 19.62 6.92 10.83
N ASN A 206 20.72 6.49 11.42
CA ASN A 206 21.85 7.39 11.78
C ASN A 206 21.38 8.69 12.48
N GLY A 207 20.34 8.59 13.32
CA GLY A 207 19.78 9.74 14.03
C GLY A 207 18.81 10.61 13.21
N THR A 208 18.49 10.25 11.96
CA THR A 208 17.57 10.98 11.08
C THR A 208 16.35 10.13 10.76
N LEU A 209 15.16 10.74 10.78
CA LEU A 209 13.91 10.13 10.34
C LEU A 209 13.81 10.26 8.82
N HIS A 210 13.70 9.12 8.13
CA HIS A 210 13.51 9.03 6.68
C HIS A 210 12.09 8.62 6.38
N GLU A 211 11.35 9.42 5.63
CA GLU A 211 10.00 9.09 5.20
C GLU A 211 10.02 8.04 4.09
N MET A 212 9.29 6.95 4.30
CA MET A 212 9.20 5.83 3.35
C MET A 212 8.01 6.00 2.39
N CYS A 213 7.70 7.23 2.01
CA CYS A 213 6.60 7.54 1.11
C CYS A 213 6.93 7.08 -0.31
N GLY A 214 6.05 6.25 -0.90
CA GLY A 214 6.18 5.78 -2.28
C GLY A 214 5.49 4.43 -2.47
N ALA A 215 4.90 4.20 -3.66
CA ALA A 215 4.32 2.91 -4.01
C ALA A 215 5.40 1.83 -4.06
N LYS A 216 5.00 0.59 -3.80
CA LYS A 216 5.92 -0.55 -3.84
C LYS A 216 5.30 -1.72 -4.60
N ALA A 217 6.10 -2.34 -5.46
CA ALA A 217 5.78 -3.61 -6.07
C ALA A 217 6.85 -4.63 -5.66
N PHE A 218 6.43 -5.76 -5.12
CA PHE A 218 7.31 -6.83 -4.68
C PHE A 218 7.05 -8.08 -5.49
N TYR A 219 8.11 -8.72 -5.95
CA TYR A 219 8.04 -10.12 -6.31
C TYR A 219 8.52 -10.98 -5.17
N VAL A 220 7.77 -12.05 -4.90
CA VAL A 220 8.08 -13.05 -3.87
C VAL A 220 7.86 -14.43 -4.46
N ARG A 221 8.88 -15.28 -4.38
CA ARG A 221 8.80 -16.65 -4.90
C ARG A 221 7.81 -17.53 -4.14
N SER A 222 7.70 -17.35 -2.82
CA SER A 222 6.82 -18.17 -1.99
C SER A 222 5.36 -17.71 -2.12
N PRO A 223 4.42 -18.60 -2.49
CA PRO A 223 3.00 -18.27 -2.56
C PRO A 223 2.35 -18.17 -1.17
N ASN A 224 3.02 -18.60 -0.10
CA ASN A 224 2.47 -18.73 1.24
C ASN A 224 2.89 -17.58 2.18
N LEU A 225 2.93 -16.36 1.69
CA LEU A 225 3.18 -15.21 2.55
C LEU A 225 2.01 -15.00 3.51
N ARG A 226 2.09 -15.60 4.69
CA ARG A 226 1.14 -15.40 5.79
C ARG A 226 1.55 -14.16 6.57
N SER A 227 1.15 -13.00 6.10
CA SER A 227 1.34 -11.75 6.83
C SER A 227 0.04 -10.94 6.79
N PRO A 228 -0.47 -10.45 7.92
CA PRO A 228 -1.62 -9.55 7.94
C PRO A 228 -1.42 -8.30 7.07
N LEU A 229 -0.17 -7.94 6.82
CA LEU A 229 0.17 -6.80 5.95
C LEU A 229 0.01 -7.14 4.47
N ALA A 230 0.13 -8.42 4.08
CA ALA A 230 -0.14 -8.87 2.71
C ALA A 230 -1.62 -8.71 2.31
N ASP A 231 -2.54 -8.66 3.29
CA ASP A 231 -3.96 -8.38 3.05
C ASP A 231 -4.20 -6.98 2.46
N HIS A 232 -3.27 -6.06 2.71
CA HIS A 232 -3.30 -4.70 2.16
C HIS A 232 -2.62 -4.56 0.80
N CYS A 233 -2.11 -5.67 0.22
CA CYS A 233 -1.48 -5.66 -1.09
C CYS A 233 -2.47 -6.10 -2.16
N LEU A 234 -2.31 -5.52 -3.35
CA LEU A 234 -2.88 -6.06 -4.57
C LEU A 234 -2.09 -7.31 -4.95
N ARG A 235 -2.70 -8.49 -4.86
CA ARG A 235 -2.04 -9.77 -5.14
C ARG A 235 -2.26 -10.18 -6.58
N ILE A 236 -1.18 -10.44 -7.32
CA ILE A 236 -1.21 -10.91 -8.70
C ILE A 236 -0.41 -12.20 -8.79
N SER A 237 -1.07 -13.28 -9.22
CA SER A 237 -0.45 -14.56 -9.51
C SER A 237 0.08 -14.58 -10.95
N LEU A 238 1.33 -14.96 -11.10
CA LEU A 238 2.02 -15.05 -12.39
C LEU A 238 2.16 -16.53 -12.76
N ALA A 239 1.59 -16.90 -13.90
CA ALA A 239 1.81 -18.22 -14.52
C ALA A 239 3.06 -18.18 -15.40
N PRO A 240 3.71 -19.32 -15.64
CA PRO A 240 4.76 -19.40 -16.65
C PRO A 240 4.22 -18.98 -18.03
N ALA A 241 4.94 -18.09 -18.73
CA ALA A 241 4.58 -17.72 -20.09
C ALA A 241 4.64 -18.94 -21.00
N ARG A 242 3.70 -19.01 -21.94
CA ARG A 242 3.68 -20.07 -22.97
C ARG A 242 4.77 -19.87 -24.02
N GLU A 243 5.08 -18.63 -24.28
CA GLU A 243 6.15 -18.22 -25.18
C GLU A 243 7.20 -17.42 -24.42
N LEU A 244 8.46 -17.50 -24.84
CA LEU A 244 9.49 -16.59 -24.33
C LEU A 244 9.00 -15.15 -24.60
N LEU A 245 8.82 -14.39 -23.52
CA LEU A 245 8.47 -12.97 -23.62
C LEU A 245 9.43 -12.33 -24.62
N LYS A 246 8.88 -11.70 -25.65
CA LYS A 246 9.69 -10.99 -26.64
C LYS A 246 10.60 -10.04 -25.88
N SER A 247 11.90 -10.17 -26.08
CA SER A 247 12.86 -9.25 -25.48
C SER A 247 12.42 -7.83 -25.83
N VAL A 248 12.29 -7.03 -24.78
CA VAL A 248 11.83 -5.65 -24.95
C VAL A 248 12.88 -4.90 -25.74
N ASP A 249 12.55 -4.48 -26.95
CA ASP A 249 13.41 -3.63 -27.73
C ASP A 249 13.33 -2.20 -27.19
N GLU A 250 14.30 -1.82 -26.37
CA GLU A 250 14.37 -0.49 -25.77
C GLU A 250 14.36 0.64 -26.81
N MET A 251 14.85 0.39 -28.02
CA MET A 251 14.85 1.39 -29.09
C MET A 251 13.44 1.64 -29.66
N GLN A 252 12.60 0.61 -29.73
CA GLN A 252 11.23 0.76 -30.21
C GLN A 252 10.29 1.26 -29.12
N GLU A 253 10.48 0.83 -27.89
CA GLU A 253 9.60 1.18 -26.76
C GLU A 253 9.99 2.51 -26.08
N GLY A 254 11.20 3.01 -26.30
CA GLY A 254 11.68 4.27 -25.72
C GLY A 254 10.74 5.47 -25.94
N PRO A 255 10.31 5.75 -27.17
CA PRO A 255 9.38 6.85 -27.45
C PRO A 255 8.01 6.68 -26.79
N ILE A 256 7.46 5.46 -26.75
CA ILE A 256 6.16 5.15 -26.12
C ILE A 256 6.25 5.38 -24.62
N ARG A 257 7.32 4.91 -23.99
CA ARG A 257 7.61 5.11 -22.58
C ARG A 257 7.69 6.60 -22.22
N GLU A 258 8.47 7.38 -22.96
CA GLU A 258 8.61 8.82 -22.73
C GLU A 258 7.29 9.56 -22.89
N GLU A 259 6.48 9.19 -23.87
CA GLU A 259 5.16 9.75 -24.10
C GLU A 259 4.22 9.42 -22.91
N LEU A 260 4.14 8.17 -22.48
CA LEU A 260 3.27 7.75 -21.37
C LEU A 260 3.68 8.40 -20.05
N GLN A 261 4.96 8.48 -19.74
CA GLN A 261 5.47 9.20 -18.57
C GLN A 261 5.07 10.69 -18.60
N ALA A 262 5.20 11.34 -19.75
CA ALA A 262 4.83 12.74 -19.91
C ALA A 262 3.32 12.98 -19.79
N LYS A 263 2.49 12.04 -20.29
CA LYS A 263 1.03 12.07 -20.15
C LYS A 263 0.60 11.83 -18.71
N MET A 264 1.18 10.84 -18.04
CA MET A 264 0.91 10.55 -16.63
C MET A 264 1.32 11.71 -15.70
N LEU A 265 2.46 12.35 -15.98
CA LEU A 265 2.84 13.58 -15.29
C LEU A 265 1.77 14.67 -15.46
N LYS A 266 1.29 14.90 -16.70
CA LYS A 266 0.22 15.87 -16.96
C LYS A 266 -1.08 15.51 -16.24
N TYR A 267 -1.43 14.21 -16.24
CA TYR A 267 -2.60 13.70 -15.52
C TYR A 267 -2.52 14.06 -14.01
N ARG A 268 -1.39 13.79 -13.36
CA ARG A 268 -1.14 14.17 -11.97
C ARG A 268 -1.29 15.68 -11.75
N LEU A 269 -0.59 16.50 -12.54
CA LEU A 269 -0.58 17.96 -12.40
C LEU A 269 -1.99 18.58 -12.52
N MET A 270 -2.85 18.01 -13.37
CA MET A 270 -4.22 18.50 -13.59
C MET A 270 -5.22 17.99 -12.55
N ASN A 271 -4.97 16.84 -11.95
CA ASN A 271 -5.95 16.15 -11.13
C ASN A 271 -5.58 16.01 -9.64
N TYR A 272 -4.37 16.43 -9.24
CA TYR A 272 -3.91 16.27 -7.85
C TYR A 272 -4.92 16.79 -6.82
N GLY A 273 -5.45 17.98 -7.01
CA GLY A 273 -6.44 18.59 -6.10
C GLY A 273 -7.81 17.92 -6.08
N LYS A 274 -8.09 17.03 -7.06
CA LYS A 274 -9.35 16.28 -7.15
C LYS A 274 -9.25 14.90 -6.47
N VAL A 275 -8.04 14.36 -6.28
CA VAL A 275 -7.82 13.03 -5.69
C VAL A 275 -7.97 13.10 -4.18
N LYS A 276 -9.02 12.48 -3.66
CA LYS A 276 -9.27 12.34 -2.21
C LYS A 276 -9.67 10.90 -1.94
N SER A 277 -8.94 10.23 -1.06
CA SER A 277 -9.23 8.84 -0.68
C SER A 277 -10.62 8.64 -0.08
N SER A 278 -11.28 9.71 0.40
CA SER A 278 -12.65 9.67 0.93
C SER A 278 -13.72 9.60 -0.15
N ASP A 279 -13.41 10.01 -1.39
CA ASP A 279 -14.41 10.19 -2.43
C ASP A 279 -14.80 8.87 -3.11
N PHE A 280 -14.03 7.81 -2.90
CA PHE A 280 -14.34 6.47 -3.37
C PHE A 280 -14.33 5.47 -2.22
N ASP A 281 -15.43 4.75 -2.01
CA ASP A 281 -15.57 3.78 -0.93
C ASP A 281 -16.44 2.59 -1.31
N VAL A 282 -16.04 1.40 -0.89
CA VAL A 282 -16.77 0.15 -1.09
C VAL A 282 -17.03 -0.51 0.26
N LEU A 283 -18.17 -0.17 0.87
CA LEU A 283 -18.52 -0.57 2.24
C LEU A 283 -18.58 -2.08 2.46
N LYS A 284 -18.89 -2.86 1.42
CA LYS A 284 -19.02 -4.32 1.50
C LYS A 284 -17.69 -5.06 1.66
N PHE A 285 -16.56 -4.41 1.38
CA PHE A 285 -15.24 -5.02 1.46
C PHE A 285 -14.71 -5.11 2.89
N THR A 286 -13.81 -6.08 3.13
CA THR A 286 -12.99 -6.11 4.35
C THR A 286 -12.14 -4.85 4.49
N GLY A 287 -11.73 -4.51 5.71
CA GLY A 287 -10.92 -3.29 5.94
C GLY A 287 -9.73 -3.13 5.01
N PRO A 288 -8.86 -4.15 4.82
CA PRO A 288 -7.74 -4.10 3.90
C PRO A 288 -8.13 -3.87 2.44
N THR A 289 -9.04 -4.68 1.90
CA THR A 289 -9.51 -4.55 0.52
C THR A 289 -10.22 -3.21 0.29
N ARG A 290 -10.97 -2.72 1.28
CA ARG A 290 -11.61 -1.41 1.25
C ARG A 290 -10.60 -0.27 1.18
N ALA A 291 -9.52 -0.34 1.97
CA ALA A 291 -8.46 0.66 1.93
C ALA A 291 -7.73 0.64 0.57
N LEU A 292 -7.48 -0.55 0.01
CA LEU A 292 -6.90 -0.72 -1.32
C LEU A 292 -7.83 -0.14 -2.40
N ALA A 293 -9.13 -0.44 -2.36
CA ALA A 293 -10.14 0.09 -3.27
C ALA A 293 -10.15 1.63 -3.26
N ARG A 294 -10.12 2.24 -2.06
CA ARG A 294 -10.05 3.70 -1.90
C ARG A 294 -8.81 4.28 -2.57
N SER A 295 -7.65 3.65 -2.38
CA SER A 295 -6.39 4.15 -2.97
C SER A 295 -6.39 4.04 -4.49
N LEU A 296 -6.89 2.94 -5.06
CA LEU A 296 -6.92 2.73 -6.50
C LEU A 296 -8.03 3.56 -7.17
N GLY A 297 -9.24 3.53 -6.62
CA GLY A 297 -10.40 4.20 -7.20
C GLY A 297 -10.33 5.72 -7.14
N ALA A 298 -9.81 6.29 -6.03
CA ALA A 298 -9.67 7.75 -5.90
C ALA A 298 -8.74 8.36 -6.94
N CYS A 299 -7.78 7.59 -7.46
CA CYS A 299 -6.83 8.07 -8.47
C CYS A 299 -7.42 8.12 -9.89
N ILE A 300 -8.60 7.58 -10.10
CA ILE A 300 -9.32 7.64 -11.38
C ILE A 300 -10.27 8.84 -11.35
N VAL A 301 -9.90 9.88 -12.06
CA VAL A 301 -10.66 11.14 -12.09
C VAL A 301 -11.38 11.28 -13.42
N ASP A 302 -12.60 11.82 -13.39
CA ASP A 302 -13.44 12.09 -14.56
C ASP A 302 -13.75 10.83 -15.43
N ALA A 303 -13.81 9.61 -14.82
CA ALA A 303 -14.12 8.35 -15.46
C ALA A 303 -14.85 7.40 -14.50
N SER A 304 -16.14 7.65 -14.25
CA SER A 304 -16.98 6.92 -13.29
C SER A 304 -17.04 5.42 -13.55
N ASP A 305 -17.07 5.00 -14.83
CA ASP A 305 -17.16 3.59 -15.20
C ASP A 305 -15.88 2.83 -14.84
N LEU A 306 -14.71 3.43 -15.11
CA LEU A 306 -13.42 2.87 -14.65
C LEU A 306 -13.36 2.83 -13.12
N GLN A 307 -13.84 3.89 -12.45
CA GLN A 307 -13.87 3.91 -11.00
C GLN A 307 -14.77 2.81 -10.43
N ALA A 308 -15.96 2.63 -10.96
CA ALA A 308 -16.88 1.55 -10.56
C ALA A 308 -16.28 0.14 -10.80
N ARG A 309 -15.52 -0.04 -11.88
CA ARG A 309 -14.86 -1.29 -12.22
C ARG A 309 -13.84 -1.75 -11.18
N VAL A 310 -13.20 -0.84 -10.44
CA VAL A 310 -12.27 -1.19 -9.34
C VAL A 310 -12.95 -2.12 -8.34
N ALA A 311 -14.21 -1.83 -7.97
CA ALA A 311 -14.94 -2.66 -7.02
C ALA A 311 -15.22 -4.09 -7.55
N ALA A 312 -15.52 -4.24 -8.84
CA ALA A 312 -15.72 -5.55 -9.45
C ALA A 312 -14.41 -6.36 -9.48
N LEU A 313 -13.31 -5.72 -9.87
CA LEU A 313 -12.01 -6.37 -9.99
C LEU A 313 -11.44 -6.80 -8.62
N LEU A 314 -11.71 -6.06 -7.56
CA LEU A 314 -11.23 -6.41 -6.20
C LEU A 314 -12.11 -7.42 -5.48
N GLN A 315 -13.23 -7.85 -6.05
CA GLN A 315 -14.12 -8.83 -5.43
C GLN A 315 -13.39 -10.14 -5.11
N ASN A 316 -12.64 -10.68 -6.08
CA ASN A 316 -11.87 -11.91 -5.89
C ASN A 316 -10.77 -11.74 -4.82
N ASN A 317 -10.14 -10.57 -4.75
CA ASN A 317 -9.16 -10.27 -3.72
C ASN A 317 -9.80 -10.24 -2.32
N ASP A 318 -10.98 -9.65 -2.19
CA ASP A 318 -11.73 -9.62 -0.92
C ASP A 318 -12.18 -11.02 -0.49
N GLU A 319 -12.64 -11.86 -1.43
CA GLU A 319 -13.01 -13.25 -1.16
C GLU A 319 -11.80 -14.07 -0.72
N ALA A 320 -10.64 -13.89 -1.34
CA ALA A 320 -9.39 -14.55 -0.92
C ALA A 320 -8.99 -14.14 0.50
N VAL A 321 -9.00 -12.85 0.81
CA VAL A 321 -8.71 -12.34 2.16
C VAL A 321 -9.69 -12.89 3.20
N ARG A 322 -10.98 -12.98 2.86
CA ARG A 322 -12.00 -13.58 3.74
C ARG A 322 -11.74 -15.06 3.97
N ALA A 323 -11.43 -15.81 2.91
CA ALA A 323 -11.16 -17.24 3.00
C ALA A 323 -9.91 -17.53 3.85
N GLU A 324 -8.82 -16.76 3.65
CA GLU A 324 -7.60 -16.89 4.45
C GLU A 324 -7.86 -16.61 5.93
N ARG A 325 -8.58 -15.53 6.27
CA ARG A 325 -8.94 -15.21 7.64
C ARG A 325 -9.87 -16.25 8.28
N ALA A 326 -10.80 -16.80 7.50
CA ALA A 326 -11.68 -17.86 7.98
C ALA A 326 -10.92 -19.17 8.27
N ALA A 327 -9.78 -19.39 7.61
CA ALA A 327 -8.91 -20.55 7.84
C ALA A 327 -7.94 -20.37 9.02
N GLU A 328 -7.80 -19.16 9.59
CA GLU A 328 -6.94 -18.91 10.74
C GLU A 328 -7.49 -19.60 12.00
N ILE A 329 -6.59 -20.07 12.87
CA ILE A 329 -6.99 -20.68 14.16
C ILE A 329 -7.76 -19.68 15.03
N GLU A 330 -7.45 -18.40 14.94
CA GLU A 330 -8.16 -17.30 15.59
C GLU A 330 -9.63 -17.24 15.19
N SER A 331 -9.96 -17.49 13.92
CA SER A 331 -11.33 -17.60 13.42
C SER A 331 -12.06 -18.80 14.05
N VAL A 332 -11.39 -19.94 14.17
CA VAL A 332 -11.97 -21.15 14.80
C VAL A 332 -12.27 -20.90 16.28
N LEU A 333 -11.37 -20.20 17.01
CA LEU A 333 -11.62 -19.82 18.39
C LEU A 333 -12.78 -18.83 18.54
N LEU A 334 -12.90 -17.89 17.61
CA LEU A 334 -14.03 -16.96 17.57
C LEU A 334 -15.35 -17.69 17.25
N GLU A 335 -15.33 -18.70 16.38
CA GLU A 335 -16.48 -19.56 16.10
C GLU A 335 -16.90 -20.32 17.36
N ALA A 336 -15.95 -20.92 18.09
CA ALA A 336 -16.22 -21.60 19.34
C ALA A 336 -16.84 -20.66 20.40
N LEU A 337 -16.26 -19.46 20.56
CA LEU A 337 -16.81 -18.44 21.47
C LEU A 337 -18.21 -17.98 21.03
N LEU A 338 -18.45 -17.84 19.73
CA LEU A 338 -19.72 -17.41 19.20
C LEU A 338 -20.83 -18.45 19.47
N VAL A 339 -20.53 -19.75 19.30
CA VAL A 339 -21.43 -20.84 19.67
C VAL A 339 -21.85 -20.72 21.14
N LEU A 340 -20.87 -20.56 22.05
CA LEU A 340 -21.11 -20.39 23.47
C LEU A 340 -21.91 -19.12 23.82
N CYS A 341 -21.67 -18.02 23.10
CA CYS A 341 -22.49 -16.81 23.22
C CYS A 341 -23.94 -17.06 22.80
N HIS A 342 -24.17 -17.82 21.73
CA HIS A 342 -25.50 -18.14 21.25
C HIS A 342 -26.24 -19.18 22.15
N GLU A 343 -25.52 -20.05 22.84
CA GLU A 343 -26.03 -20.89 23.91
C GLU A 343 -26.37 -20.13 25.21
N ARG A 344 -26.21 -18.79 25.20
CA ARG A 344 -26.45 -17.91 26.34
C ARG A 344 -25.59 -18.22 27.57
N ARG A 345 -24.41 -18.80 27.35
CA ARG A 345 -23.43 -19.01 28.43
C ARG A 345 -22.96 -17.68 28.97
N THR A 346 -22.90 -17.57 30.28
CA THR A 346 -22.42 -16.38 30.99
C THR A 346 -20.93 -16.45 31.31
N SER A 347 -20.39 -17.65 31.42
CA SER A 347 -18.98 -17.93 31.62
C SER A 347 -18.56 -19.22 30.92
N VAL A 348 -17.28 -19.32 30.56
CA VAL A 348 -16.70 -20.47 29.87
C VAL A 348 -15.25 -20.68 30.29
N HIS A 349 -14.86 -21.94 30.51
CA HIS A 349 -13.46 -22.29 30.76
C HIS A 349 -12.65 -22.31 29.45
N VAL A 350 -11.37 -21.95 29.53
CA VAL A 350 -10.46 -22.00 28.36
C VAL A 350 -10.37 -23.41 27.77
N GLY A 351 -10.44 -24.44 28.63
CA GLY A 351 -10.47 -25.85 28.19
C GLY A 351 -11.72 -26.18 27.35
N GLU A 352 -12.88 -25.68 27.72
CA GLU A 352 -14.13 -25.84 26.98
C GLU A 352 -14.09 -25.14 25.62
N VAL A 353 -13.48 -23.93 25.55
CA VAL A 353 -13.24 -23.27 24.25
C VAL A 353 -12.31 -24.09 23.37
N ALA A 354 -11.21 -24.66 23.95
CA ALA A 354 -10.30 -25.54 23.21
C ALA A 354 -11.00 -26.80 22.69
N GLU A 355 -11.86 -27.42 23.48
CA GLU A 355 -12.59 -28.62 23.10
C GLU A 355 -13.55 -28.35 21.91
N ILE A 356 -14.34 -27.27 22.00
CA ILE A 356 -15.23 -26.88 20.89
C ILE A 356 -14.42 -26.52 19.64
N ALA A 357 -13.32 -25.77 19.78
CA ALA A 357 -12.44 -25.41 18.66
C ALA A 357 -11.84 -26.65 18.00
N ASN A 358 -11.34 -27.62 18.79
CA ASN A 358 -10.84 -28.89 18.27
C ASN A 358 -11.91 -29.69 17.53
N GLY A 359 -13.14 -29.67 18.03
CA GLY A 359 -14.29 -30.27 17.34
C GLY A 359 -14.59 -29.60 15.98
N ILE A 360 -14.41 -28.27 15.88
CA ILE A 360 -14.55 -27.54 14.61
C ILE A 360 -13.40 -27.92 13.66
N LEU A 361 -12.13 -27.90 14.13
CA LEU A 361 -10.95 -28.27 13.34
C LEU A 361 -11.08 -29.70 12.80
N SER A 362 -11.48 -30.66 13.64
CA SER A 362 -11.70 -32.04 13.23
C SER A 362 -12.75 -32.17 12.13
N ARG A 363 -13.88 -31.45 12.24
CA ARG A 363 -14.92 -31.43 11.21
C ARG A 363 -14.45 -30.82 9.89
N ARG A 364 -13.50 -29.89 9.95
CA ARG A 364 -12.84 -29.29 8.76
C ARG A 364 -11.76 -30.19 8.17
N GLY A 365 -11.45 -31.33 8.80
CA GLY A 365 -10.37 -32.23 8.37
C GLY A 365 -8.96 -31.74 8.71
N GLU A 366 -8.82 -30.77 9.63
CA GLU A 366 -7.53 -30.25 10.04
C GLU A 366 -6.93 -31.10 11.15
N GLY A 367 -5.65 -31.52 10.99
CA GLY A 367 -4.93 -32.35 11.96
C GLY A 367 -4.36 -31.59 13.17
N VAL A 368 -4.71 -30.32 13.34
CA VAL A 368 -4.24 -29.48 14.45
C VAL A 368 -5.11 -29.70 15.68
N VAL A 369 -4.48 -29.87 16.84
CA VAL A 369 -5.14 -29.97 18.15
C VAL A 369 -4.63 -28.89 19.07
N LEU A 370 -5.54 -28.04 19.57
CA LEU A 370 -5.21 -26.94 20.48
C LEU A 370 -5.28 -27.40 21.92
N SER A 371 -4.19 -27.18 22.67
CA SER A 371 -4.21 -27.31 24.12
C SER A 371 -4.90 -26.11 24.80
N PRO A 372 -5.42 -26.25 26.02
CA PRO A 372 -5.97 -25.11 26.78
C PRO A 372 -4.98 -23.97 26.97
N ARG A 373 -3.67 -24.27 27.08
CA ARG A 373 -2.62 -23.26 27.21
C ARG A 373 -2.45 -22.43 25.94
N GLU A 374 -2.40 -23.09 24.79
CA GLU A 374 -2.30 -22.41 23.47
C GLU A 374 -3.57 -21.59 23.20
N THR A 375 -4.75 -22.16 23.47
CA THR A 375 -6.03 -21.47 23.39
C THR A 375 -6.02 -20.20 24.23
N GLY A 376 -5.59 -20.27 25.49
CA GLY A 376 -5.50 -19.09 26.35
C GLY A 376 -4.53 -18.02 25.84
N SER A 377 -3.41 -18.44 25.24
CA SER A 377 -2.46 -17.52 24.61
C SER A 377 -3.07 -16.79 23.40
N LYS A 378 -3.74 -17.53 22.52
CA LYS A 378 -4.40 -16.98 21.32
C LYS A 378 -5.60 -16.09 21.68
N LEU A 379 -6.40 -16.47 22.67
CA LEU A 379 -7.46 -15.61 23.19
C LEU A 379 -6.92 -14.26 23.70
N LYS A 380 -5.74 -14.27 24.32
CA LYS A 380 -5.08 -13.03 24.75
C LYS A 380 -4.67 -12.16 23.56
N VAL A 381 -4.18 -12.74 22.48
CA VAL A 381 -3.86 -12.01 21.22
C VAL A 381 -5.12 -11.38 20.62
N LEU A 382 -6.26 -12.07 20.69
CA LEU A 382 -7.58 -11.55 20.27
C LEU A 382 -8.16 -10.48 21.22
N GLY A 383 -7.42 -10.11 22.27
CA GLY A 383 -7.84 -9.09 23.25
C GLY A 383 -8.70 -9.61 24.41
N PHE A 384 -8.92 -10.93 24.52
CA PHE A 384 -9.67 -11.51 25.62
C PHE A 384 -8.78 -11.74 26.83
N ARG A 385 -9.13 -11.11 27.97
CA ARG A 385 -8.45 -11.35 29.24
C ARG A 385 -9.11 -12.53 29.97
N THR A 386 -8.38 -13.63 30.10
CA THR A 386 -8.84 -14.77 30.91
C THR A 386 -8.64 -14.47 32.39
N THR A 387 -9.66 -14.77 33.20
CA THR A 387 -9.66 -14.62 34.65
C THR A 387 -9.88 -15.97 35.34
N ARG A 388 -9.68 -16.04 36.67
CA ARG A 388 -10.09 -17.20 37.44
C ARG A 388 -11.61 -17.12 37.64
N LEU A 389 -12.33 -18.15 37.23
CA LEU A 389 -13.78 -18.26 37.41
C LEU A 389 -14.13 -18.75 38.80
N ASP A 390 -15.35 -18.44 39.26
CA ASP A 390 -15.86 -18.88 40.57
C ASP A 390 -15.94 -20.42 40.67
N SER A 391 -16.15 -21.10 39.54
CA SER A 391 -16.10 -22.56 39.42
C SER A 391 -14.67 -23.17 39.49
N GLY A 392 -13.65 -22.35 39.68
CA GLY A 392 -12.23 -22.73 39.60
C GLY A 392 -11.72 -22.72 38.13
N GLY A 393 -10.39 -22.68 37.99
CA GLY A 393 -9.78 -22.66 36.64
C GLY A 393 -9.81 -21.30 35.97
N ARG A 394 -9.21 -21.22 34.75
CA ARG A 394 -9.18 -19.99 33.95
C ARG A 394 -10.26 -19.99 32.86
N GLY A 395 -10.92 -18.87 32.71
CA GLY A 395 -11.99 -18.73 31.73
C GLY A 395 -12.31 -17.27 31.40
N LEU A 396 -13.43 -17.07 30.74
CA LEU A 396 -13.97 -15.78 30.32
C LEU A 396 -15.41 -15.64 30.85
N TYR A 397 -15.80 -14.44 31.24
CA TYR A 397 -17.20 -14.07 31.42
C TYR A 397 -17.74 -13.52 30.09
N LEU A 398 -18.68 -14.25 29.45
CA LEU A 398 -19.29 -13.88 28.17
C LEU A 398 -20.48 -12.94 28.37
N LEU A 399 -20.23 -11.79 28.99
CA LEU A 399 -21.26 -10.81 29.34
C LEU A 399 -20.91 -9.43 28.76
N GLY A 400 -21.91 -8.58 28.54
CA GLY A 400 -21.77 -7.18 28.15
C GLY A 400 -20.78 -6.97 27.00
N GLU A 401 -19.77 -6.16 27.23
CA GLU A 401 -18.79 -5.77 26.20
C GLU A 401 -17.94 -6.93 25.66
N ILE A 402 -17.67 -7.96 26.46
CA ILE A 402 -16.95 -9.16 25.97
C ILE A 402 -17.78 -9.89 24.92
N ARG A 403 -19.08 -10.04 25.14
CA ARG A 403 -19.99 -10.65 24.19
C ARG A 403 -20.09 -9.87 22.88
N LYS A 404 -20.23 -8.55 22.97
CA LYS A 404 -20.19 -7.65 21.79
C LYS A 404 -18.86 -7.76 21.05
N HIS A 405 -17.74 -7.82 21.78
CA HIS A 405 -16.41 -7.97 21.19
C HIS A 405 -16.26 -9.30 20.44
N VAL A 406 -16.78 -10.42 20.96
CA VAL A 406 -16.82 -11.71 20.24
C VAL A 406 -17.55 -11.55 18.91
N HIS A 407 -18.74 -10.95 18.89
CA HIS A 407 -19.52 -10.76 17.68
C HIS A 407 -18.84 -9.84 16.68
N LYS A 408 -18.20 -8.76 17.15
CA LYS A 408 -17.43 -7.84 16.31
C LYS A 408 -16.24 -8.54 15.66
N LEU A 409 -15.44 -9.29 16.42
CA LEU A 409 -14.30 -10.04 15.89
C LEU A 409 -14.75 -11.17 14.95
N ALA A 410 -15.80 -11.92 15.30
CA ALA A 410 -16.32 -12.99 14.46
C ALA A 410 -16.72 -12.50 13.06
N ARG A 411 -17.19 -11.25 12.93
CA ARG A 411 -17.42 -10.62 11.62
C ARG A 411 -16.14 -10.22 10.91
N LEU A 412 -15.21 -9.63 11.66
CA LEU A 412 -13.90 -9.24 11.10
C LEU A 412 -13.17 -10.45 10.51
N TYR A 413 -13.28 -11.61 11.19
CA TYR A 413 -12.69 -12.88 10.75
C TYR A 413 -13.60 -13.71 9.83
N THR A 414 -14.77 -13.17 9.46
CA THR A 414 -15.71 -13.80 8.53
C THR A 414 -16.14 -15.22 8.94
N VAL A 415 -16.38 -15.40 10.25
CA VAL A 415 -16.76 -16.70 10.81
C VAL A 415 -18.02 -17.22 10.16
N PRO A 416 -18.02 -18.46 9.56
CA PRO A 416 -19.13 -18.97 8.76
C PRO A 416 -20.47 -19.03 9.50
N SER A 417 -20.47 -19.37 10.78
CA SER A 417 -21.67 -19.48 11.62
C SER A 417 -22.41 -18.15 11.85
N LEU A 418 -21.77 -17.00 11.53
CA LEU A 418 -22.42 -15.68 11.55
C LEU A 418 -23.22 -15.38 10.27
N GLN A 419 -22.89 -16.03 9.15
CA GLN A 419 -23.60 -15.79 7.88
C GLN A 419 -25.05 -16.24 7.93
N SER A 420 -25.38 -17.19 8.81
CA SER A 420 -26.72 -17.68 9.04
C SER A 420 -27.42 -17.03 10.25
N GLY A 421 -26.85 -16.03 10.90
CA GLY A 421 -27.29 -15.31 12.10
C GLY A 421 -28.40 -15.98 12.88
N LEU A 422 -28.22 -16.30 14.16
CA LEU A 422 -29.31 -16.88 14.92
C LEU A 422 -30.44 -15.86 15.04
N PRO A 423 -31.65 -16.16 14.52
CA PRO A 423 -32.82 -15.30 14.69
C PRO A 423 -33.07 -15.13 16.19
N GLY A 424 -32.81 -13.91 16.71
CA GLY A 424 -33.04 -13.58 18.13
C GLY A 424 -31.83 -13.24 18.96
N CYS A 425 -30.58 -13.30 18.43
CA CYS A 425 -29.43 -12.76 19.11
C CYS A 425 -29.37 -11.22 18.95
N PRO A 426 -29.49 -10.43 20.03
CA PRO A 426 -29.44 -8.97 19.93
C PRO A 426 -28.09 -8.48 19.38
N ASP A 427 -26.98 -9.10 19.80
CA ASP A 427 -25.65 -8.71 19.39
C ASP A 427 -25.36 -9.02 17.90
N CYS A 428 -26.09 -10.00 17.29
CA CYS A 428 -26.06 -10.24 15.85
C CYS A 428 -26.75 -9.12 15.06
N LYS A 429 -27.76 -8.46 15.63
CA LYS A 429 -28.55 -7.40 14.99
C LYS A 429 -27.90 -6.02 15.10
N GLU A 430 -27.37 -5.66 16.27
CA GLU A 430 -26.75 -4.34 16.53
C GLU A 430 -25.51 -4.04 15.66
N THR A 431 -24.90 -5.05 15.12
CA THR A 431 -23.68 -4.95 14.35
C THR A 431 -23.91 -4.98 12.83
N SER A 432 -25.18 -4.87 12.35
CA SER A 432 -25.57 -4.85 10.92
C SER A 432 -25.68 -3.44 10.33
N GLY A 433 -25.25 -2.40 11.09
CA GLY A 433 -25.26 -1.00 10.68
C GLY A 433 -23.89 -0.53 10.18
#